data_cf49341630cfef7be2c715fa8260e82d
#
_entry.id   cf49341630cfef7be2c715fa8260e82d
#
_cell.length_a   1.000
_cell.length_b   1.000
_cell.length_c   1.000
_cell.angle_alpha   90.00
_cell.angle_beta   90.00
_cell.angle_gamma   90.00
#
_symmetry.space_group_name_H-M   'P 1'
#
loop_
_entity.id
_entity.type
_entity.pdbx_description
1 polymer ?
#
loop_
_entity_poly.entity_id
_entity_poly.type
_entity_poly.pdbx_seq_one_letter_code
_entity_poly.pdbx_strand_id
1 'polypeptide(L)'
;MKNLKTLISILFSVLLTANVNAAEKWDMALAYGASNFHSANAAEFAKNVSEKSGGKLTIVTHPGGSLFKGGEIFRAVRTGQAQMGERFMSALGKVDPILEIDSQPFLATSYDDAMKLYQASKPAIIESLSQKGLVFLYAVPWPAQGLYSKNEINSVSDLQGLKFRAYNSATIRIAELTGMAPTKIEAAEISQAFSTGAVESMITSPTTGKNSKIWENGVKYFYDIAAWFPKNMVVAHRGSWNKLDSDTQNLIMKEATAAEEKGWMLSRVGNIEDKKALAAAGMTVGKVNADLEKHFQKVGKKMAKEWKKNAGKTGASVLAAYK
;
A
#
# COMPACT_ATOMS: atom_id res chain seq x y z
N MET A 1 -63.95 53.92 -35.64
CA MET A 1 -63.66 54.22 -34.32
C MET A 1 -63.71 52.93 -33.54
N LYS A 2 -62.76 52.09 -33.63
CA LYS A 2 -62.69 50.84 -32.90
C LYS A 2 -61.29 50.76 -32.23
N ASN A 3 -61.28 50.75 -30.90
CA ASN A 3 -60.06 50.56 -30.07
C ASN A 3 -59.58 49.13 -30.18
N LEU A 4 -58.38 48.96 -30.63
CA LEU A 4 -57.69 47.67 -30.61
C LEU A 4 -56.73 47.67 -29.43
N LYS A 5 -57.11 47.04 -28.34
CA LYS A 5 -56.22 46.81 -27.19
C LYS A 5 -55.30 45.63 -27.48
N THR A 6 -54.04 45.93 -27.69
CA THR A 6 -53.00 44.93 -27.86
C THR A 6 -52.62 44.38 -26.49
N LEU A 7 -52.91 43.10 -26.19
CA LEU A 7 -52.46 42.36 -25.06
C LEU A 7 -51.00 41.88 -25.34
N ILE A 8 -50.07 42.44 -24.62
CA ILE A 8 -48.67 41.92 -24.59
C ILE A 8 -48.60 40.86 -23.51
N SER A 9 -48.57 39.57 -23.88
CA SER A 9 -48.28 38.47 -23.00
C SER A 9 -46.75 38.36 -22.79
N ILE A 10 -46.28 38.78 -21.64
CA ILE A 10 -44.89 38.55 -21.23
C ILE A 10 -44.75 37.13 -20.79
N LEU A 11 -44.15 36.31 -21.65
CA LEU A 11 -43.74 34.92 -21.32
C LEU A 11 -42.47 34.99 -20.45
N PHE A 12 -42.63 34.87 -19.14
CA PHE A 12 -41.51 34.76 -18.20
C PHE A 12 -40.90 33.35 -18.32
N SER A 13 -39.94 33.15 -19.20
CA SER A 13 -39.15 31.94 -19.30
C SER A 13 -38.22 31.85 -18.08
N VAL A 14 -38.62 31.05 -17.08
CA VAL A 14 -37.74 30.66 -15.99
C VAL A 14 -36.67 29.74 -16.58
N LEU A 15 -35.52 30.27 -16.92
CA LEU A 15 -34.33 29.53 -17.20
C LEU A 15 -33.85 28.89 -15.87
N LEU A 16 -34.25 27.64 -15.65
CA LEU A 16 -33.60 26.76 -14.71
C LEU A 16 -32.16 26.56 -15.22
N THR A 17 -31.22 27.39 -14.72
CA THR A 17 -29.81 27.10 -14.85
C THR A 17 -29.52 25.87 -14.02
N ALA A 18 -29.65 24.69 -14.63
CA ALA A 18 -29.01 23.51 -14.11
C ALA A 18 -27.52 23.84 -14.04
N ASN A 19 -27.00 24.01 -12.84
CA ASN A 19 -25.55 24.02 -12.61
C ASN A 19 -25.05 22.63 -12.99
N VAL A 20 -24.73 22.42 -14.27
CA VAL A 20 -23.95 21.28 -14.73
C VAL A 20 -22.56 21.55 -14.17
N ASN A 21 -22.29 21.06 -12.95
CA ASN A 21 -20.93 20.98 -12.49
C ASN A 21 -20.13 20.22 -13.54
N ALA A 22 -19.15 20.89 -14.12
CA ALA A 22 -18.25 20.26 -15.08
C ALA A 22 -17.70 18.97 -14.44
N ALA A 23 -17.74 17.85 -15.17
CA ALA A 23 -17.25 16.58 -14.70
C ALA A 23 -15.79 16.73 -14.22
N GLU A 24 -15.55 16.45 -12.95
CA GLU A 24 -14.18 16.45 -12.39
C GLU A 24 -13.44 15.24 -12.96
N LYS A 25 -12.21 15.45 -13.41
CA LYS A 25 -11.30 14.39 -13.82
C LYS A 25 -10.14 14.32 -12.83
N TRP A 26 -9.98 13.14 -12.24
CA TRP A 26 -8.89 12.85 -11.31
C TRP A 26 -7.92 11.83 -11.90
N ASP A 27 -6.64 12.08 -11.73
CA ASP A 27 -5.58 11.15 -12.07
C ASP A 27 -5.13 10.41 -10.80
N MET A 28 -5.10 9.07 -10.87
CA MET A 28 -4.68 8.19 -9.78
C MET A 28 -3.38 7.49 -10.13
N ALA A 29 -2.29 7.90 -9.48
CA ALA A 29 -0.97 7.31 -9.68
C ALA A 29 -0.82 5.99 -8.92
N LEU A 30 -0.39 4.92 -9.59
CA LEU A 30 -0.20 3.58 -9.05
C LEU A 30 1.24 3.12 -9.29
N ALA A 31 1.91 2.65 -8.23
CA ALA A 31 3.32 2.25 -8.29
C ALA A 31 3.56 0.93 -9.03
N TYR A 32 2.59 0.01 -9.02
CA TYR A 32 2.72 -1.35 -9.51
C TYR A 32 2.03 -1.53 -10.86
N GLY A 33 2.50 -2.54 -11.64
CA GLY A 33 1.90 -2.87 -12.94
C GLY A 33 0.43 -3.24 -12.84
N ALA A 34 -0.32 -3.12 -13.93
CA ALA A 34 -1.78 -3.29 -13.97
C ALA A 34 -2.25 -4.68 -13.48
N SER A 35 -1.45 -5.73 -13.68
CA SER A 35 -1.76 -7.10 -13.23
C SER A 35 -1.51 -7.34 -11.73
N ASN A 36 -0.88 -6.40 -11.03
CA ASN A 36 -0.72 -6.48 -9.58
C ASN A 36 -2.07 -6.30 -8.90
N PHE A 37 -2.40 -7.14 -7.90
CA PHE A 37 -3.71 -7.12 -7.27
C PHE A 37 -4.08 -5.78 -6.62
N HIS A 38 -3.11 -5.03 -6.10
CA HIS A 38 -3.35 -3.68 -5.59
C HIS A 38 -3.79 -2.73 -6.71
N SER A 39 -3.07 -2.73 -7.84
CA SER A 39 -3.41 -1.87 -8.98
C SER A 39 -4.73 -2.29 -9.62
N ALA A 40 -5.02 -3.58 -9.74
CA ALA A 40 -6.28 -4.09 -10.25
C ALA A 40 -7.46 -3.70 -9.34
N ASN A 41 -7.31 -3.83 -8.02
CA ASN A 41 -8.31 -3.42 -7.04
C ASN A 41 -8.55 -1.90 -7.06
N ALA A 42 -7.48 -1.11 -7.20
CA ALA A 42 -7.57 0.34 -7.33
C ALA A 42 -8.24 0.78 -8.65
N ALA A 43 -7.99 0.06 -9.75
CA ALA A 43 -8.65 0.32 -11.02
C ALA A 43 -10.15 0.01 -10.96
N GLU A 44 -10.55 -1.06 -10.29
CA GLU A 44 -11.97 -1.39 -10.08
C GLU A 44 -12.66 -0.35 -9.18
N PHE A 45 -12.01 0.07 -8.09
CA PHE A 45 -12.48 1.17 -7.26
C PHE A 45 -12.72 2.44 -8.11
N ALA A 46 -11.73 2.84 -8.91
CA ALA A 46 -11.81 4.01 -9.76
C ALA A 46 -12.95 3.92 -10.79
N LYS A 47 -13.12 2.75 -11.41
CA LYS A 47 -14.22 2.46 -12.33
C LYS A 47 -15.57 2.59 -11.63
N ASN A 48 -15.74 1.95 -10.46
CA ASN A 48 -17.00 1.97 -9.72
C ASN A 48 -17.41 3.39 -9.31
N VAL A 49 -16.46 4.20 -8.82
CA VAL A 49 -16.72 5.61 -8.49
C VAL A 49 -17.12 6.38 -9.75
N SER A 50 -16.39 6.22 -10.85
CA SER A 50 -16.68 6.93 -12.10
C SER A 50 -18.08 6.60 -12.64
N GLU A 51 -18.45 5.31 -12.68
CA GLU A 51 -19.75 4.86 -13.16
C GLU A 51 -20.90 5.32 -12.25
N LYS A 52 -20.75 5.16 -10.94
CA LYS A 52 -21.79 5.45 -9.94
C LYS A 52 -21.96 6.94 -9.63
N SER A 53 -20.98 7.77 -9.99
CA SER A 53 -21.08 9.23 -9.82
C SER A 53 -22.02 9.91 -10.80
N GLY A 54 -22.55 9.17 -11.77
CA GLY A 54 -23.41 9.75 -12.81
C GLY A 54 -22.68 10.77 -13.70
N GLY A 55 -21.37 10.59 -13.89
CA GLY A 55 -20.53 11.48 -14.69
C GLY A 55 -19.97 12.71 -13.96
N LYS A 56 -20.23 12.85 -12.65
CA LYS A 56 -19.68 13.95 -11.85
C LYS A 56 -18.18 13.85 -11.65
N LEU A 57 -17.65 12.61 -11.55
CA LEU A 57 -16.22 12.35 -11.33
C LEU A 57 -15.75 11.19 -12.22
N THR A 58 -14.68 11.41 -12.96
CA THR A 58 -13.95 10.35 -13.68
C THR A 58 -12.57 10.17 -13.04
N ILE A 59 -12.24 8.95 -12.63
CA ILE A 59 -10.91 8.62 -12.09
C ILE A 59 -10.15 7.79 -13.11
N VAL A 60 -9.02 8.32 -13.58
CA VAL A 60 -8.12 7.65 -14.54
C VAL A 60 -6.93 7.07 -13.77
N THR A 61 -6.72 5.76 -13.84
CA THR A 61 -5.61 5.09 -13.18
C THR A 61 -4.37 5.02 -14.08
N HIS A 62 -3.19 5.22 -13.49
CA HIS A 62 -1.89 5.21 -14.16
C HIS A 62 -0.97 4.18 -13.50
N PRO A 63 -1.06 2.88 -13.89
CA PRO A 63 -0.28 1.80 -13.28
C PRO A 63 1.19 1.82 -13.70
N GLY A 64 2.02 1.06 -12.96
CA GLY A 64 3.43 0.84 -13.29
C GLY A 64 4.34 2.06 -13.11
N GLY A 65 3.90 3.04 -12.33
CA GLY A 65 4.66 4.29 -12.16
C GLY A 65 4.72 5.14 -13.42
N SER A 66 3.74 5.01 -14.32
CA SER A 66 3.69 5.71 -15.61
C SER A 66 3.45 7.22 -15.46
N LEU A 67 2.71 7.65 -14.43
CA LEU A 67 2.50 9.07 -14.14
C LEU A 67 3.57 9.62 -13.18
N PHE A 68 3.83 8.89 -12.08
CA PHE A 68 4.86 9.20 -11.09
C PHE A 68 5.50 7.90 -10.61
N LYS A 69 6.83 7.87 -10.45
CA LYS A 69 7.51 6.73 -9.85
C LYS A 69 7.04 6.50 -8.41
N GLY A 70 7.06 5.25 -7.95
CA GLY A 70 6.54 4.88 -6.64
C GLY A 70 7.01 5.79 -5.48
N GLY A 71 8.30 6.18 -5.47
CA GLY A 71 8.87 7.12 -4.49
C GLY A 71 8.30 8.53 -4.52
N GLU A 72 7.70 8.95 -5.65
CA GLU A 72 7.24 10.31 -5.91
C GLU A 72 5.73 10.49 -5.64
N ILE A 73 4.94 9.39 -5.68
CA ILE A 73 3.47 9.42 -5.61
C ILE A 73 2.97 10.20 -4.39
N PHE A 74 3.51 9.94 -3.21
CA PHE A 74 3.08 10.62 -1.99
C PHE A 74 3.23 12.14 -2.09
N ARG A 75 4.37 12.61 -2.63
CA ARG A 75 4.62 14.03 -2.85
C ARG A 75 3.67 14.59 -3.90
N ALA A 76 3.49 13.90 -5.01
CA ALA A 76 2.64 14.32 -6.12
C ALA A 76 1.20 14.53 -5.66
N VAL A 77 0.63 13.60 -4.88
CA VAL A 77 -0.72 13.74 -4.32
C VAL A 77 -0.77 14.88 -3.29
N ARG A 78 0.21 14.97 -2.39
CA ARG A 78 0.26 16.03 -1.37
C ARG A 78 0.30 17.43 -1.97
N THR A 79 0.95 17.60 -3.12
CA THR A 79 1.08 18.90 -3.81
C THR A 79 0.01 19.12 -4.88
N GLY A 80 -0.96 18.20 -5.04
CA GLY A 80 -2.04 18.32 -6.02
C GLY A 80 -1.64 18.08 -7.48
N GLN A 81 -0.45 17.52 -7.73
CA GLN A 81 0.00 17.14 -9.08
C GLN A 81 -0.73 15.87 -9.57
N ALA A 82 -1.20 15.04 -8.66
CA ALA A 82 -2.20 14.02 -8.87
C ALA A 82 -3.28 14.16 -7.81
N GLN A 83 -4.54 13.87 -8.16
CA GLN A 83 -5.66 13.98 -7.22
C GLN A 83 -5.73 12.79 -6.29
N MET A 84 -5.30 11.62 -6.74
CA MET A 84 -5.23 10.37 -5.98
C MET A 84 -3.91 9.63 -6.21
N GLY A 85 -3.58 8.75 -5.28
CA GLY A 85 -2.46 7.82 -5.48
C GLY A 85 -2.46 6.70 -4.47
N GLU A 86 -1.86 5.58 -4.89
CA GLU A 86 -1.57 4.45 -4.04
C GLU A 86 -0.09 4.47 -3.65
N ARG A 87 0.18 4.35 -2.35
CA ARG A 87 1.54 4.32 -1.85
C ARG A 87 1.74 3.26 -0.78
N PHE A 88 2.87 2.59 -0.84
CA PHE A 88 3.35 1.70 0.21
C PHE A 88 3.58 2.49 1.51
N MET A 89 2.79 2.22 2.55
CA MET A 89 2.68 3.06 3.73
C MET A 89 3.98 3.15 4.51
N SER A 90 4.65 2.03 4.76
CA SER A 90 5.88 2.00 5.56
C SER A 90 7.10 2.61 4.87
N ALA A 91 7.04 2.92 3.56
CA ALA A 91 8.07 3.72 2.90
C ALA A 91 8.11 5.17 3.42
N LEU A 92 7.08 5.58 4.15
CA LEU A 92 6.91 6.91 4.71
C LEU A 92 7.25 6.99 6.20
N GLY A 93 7.89 5.97 6.78
CA GLY A 93 8.28 5.95 8.20
C GLY A 93 9.17 7.12 8.62
N LYS A 94 9.97 7.69 7.70
CA LYS A 94 10.74 8.93 7.93
C LYS A 94 9.89 10.20 7.92
N VAL A 95 8.70 10.16 7.29
CA VAL A 95 7.73 11.27 7.28
C VAL A 95 6.93 11.27 8.59
N ASP A 96 6.53 10.08 9.02
CA ASP A 96 5.87 9.87 10.30
C ASP A 96 6.03 8.39 10.73
N PRO A 97 6.60 8.11 11.91
CA PRO A 97 6.80 6.75 12.39
C PRO A 97 5.52 5.92 12.48
N ILE A 98 4.34 6.53 12.62
CA ILE A 98 3.06 5.79 12.68
C ILE A 98 2.76 5.07 11.38
N LEU A 99 3.24 5.58 10.24
CA LEU A 99 3.06 4.98 8.93
C LEU A 99 3.90 3.71 8.72
N GLU A 100 4.80 3.38 9.67
CA GLU A 100 5.67 2.20 9.62
C GLU A 100 5.25 1.11 10.63
N ILE A 101 4.14 1.31 11.36
CA ILE A 101 3.69 0.37 12.41
C ILE A 101 3.44 -1.05 11.87
N ASP A 102 2.90 -1.18 10.66
CA ASP A 102 2.55 -2.45 10.03
C ASP A 102 3.76 -3.24 9.49
N SER A 103 4.93 -2.66 9.54
CA SER A 103 6.21 -3.26 9.14
C SER A 103 7.13 -3.52 10.34
N GLN A 104 6.59 -3.46 11.56
CA GLN A 104 7.34 -3.87 12.75
C GLN A 104 7.39 -5.40 12.82
N PRO A 105 8.60 -6.01 12.73
CA PRO A 105 8.72 -7.46 12.61
C PRO A 105 8.12 -8.18 13.81
N PHE A 106 7.31 -9.20 13.51
CA PHE A 106 6.68 -10.11 14.47
C PHE A 106 5.75 -9.43 15.50
N LEU A 107 5.32 -8.20 15.22
CA LEU A 107 4.28 -7.52 16.00
C LEU A 107 2.89 -8.08 15.67
N ALA A 108 2.61 -8.33 14.39
CA ALA A 108 1.43 -9.01 13.89
C ALA A 108 1.88 -10.13 12.94
N THR A 109 1.58 -11.37 13.28
CA THR A 109 2.06 -12.57 12.56
C THR A 109 0.95 -13.38 11.88
N SER A 110 -0.29 -12.92 12.04
CA SER A 110 -1.47 -13.45 11.38
C SER A 110 -2.28 -12.31 10.73
N TYR A 111 -3.18 -12.67 9.80
CA TYR A 111 -4.11 -11.67 9.24
C TYR A 111 -5.05 -11.08 10.29
N ASP A 112 -5.40 -11.84 11.30
CA ASP A 112 -6.29 -11.37 12.36
C ASP A 112 -5.55 -10.37 13.27
N ASP A 113 -4.29 -10.65 13.62
CA ASP A 113 -3.44 -9.69 14.32
C ASP A 113 -3.17 -8.45 13.47
N ALA A 114 -2.92 -8.63 12.16
CA ALA A 114 -2.72 -7.51 11.23
C ALA A 114 -3.98 -6.63 11.13
N MET A 115 -5.18 -7.22 11.16
CA MET A 115 -6.43 -6.47 11.19
C MET A 115 -6.61 -5.74 12.52
N LYS A 116 -6.38 -6.37 13.66
CA LYS A 116 -6.43 -5.72 14.98
C LYS A 116 -5.44 -4.55 15.06
N LEU A 117 -4.20 -4.76 14.60
CA LEU A 117 -3.19 -3.70 14.57
C LEU A 117 -3.60 -2.55 13.65
N TYR A 118 -4.19 -2.86 12.50
CA TYR A 118 -4.70 -1.87 11.57
C TYR A 118 -5.84 -1.05 12.19
N GLN A 119 -6.82 -1.69 12.81
CA GLN A 119 -7.92 -1.01 13.48
C GLN A 119 -7.42 -0.10 14.62
N ALA A 120 -6.47 -0.57 15.42
CA ALA A 120 -5.87 0.22 16.49
C ALA A 120 -5.06 1.43 15.97
N SER A 121 -4.42 1.31 14.81
CA SER A 121 -3.56 2.35 14.25
C SER A 121 -4.26 3.29 13.26
N LYS A 122 -5.40 2.87 12.66
CA LYS A 122 -6.11 3.62 11.61
C LYS A 122 -6.45 5.07 12.00
N PRO A 123 -6.94 5.38 13.21
CA PRO A 123 -7.21 6.77 13.61
C PRO A 123 -5.95 7.65 13.59
N ALA A 124 -4.83 7.14 14.11
CA ALA A 124 -3.56 7.87 14.12
C ALA A 124 -2.96 8.04 12.71
N ILE A 125 -3.15 7.05 11.83
CA ILE A 125 -2.76 7.13 10.41
C ILE A 125 -3.57 8.22 9.70
N ILE A 126 -4.89 8.24 9.88
CA ILE A 126 -5.79 9.25 9.30
C ILE A 126 -5.38 10.66 9.75
N GLU A 127 -5.15 10.84 11.06
CA GLU A 127 -4.72 12.13 11.61
C GLU A 127 -3.38 12.58 11.04
N SER A 128 -2.38 11.68 11.00
CA SER A 128 -1.08 11.97 10.41
C SER A 128 -1.18 12.42 8.95
N LEU A 129 -2.00 11.76 8.14
CA LEU A 129 -2.21 12.09 6.73
C LEU A 129 -3.00 13.39 6.56
N SER A 130 -3.99 13.60 7.42
CA SER A 130 -4.80 14.83 7.45
C SER A 130 -3.95 16.06 7.69
N GLN A 131 -3.02 16.02 8.64
CA GLN A 131 -2.07 17.10 8.91
C GLN A 131 -1.13 17.39 7.73
N LYS A 132 -1.00 16.45 6.79
CA LYS A 132 -0.19 16.59 5.58
C LYS A 132 -1.00 16.98 4.34
N GLY A 133 -2.27 17.38 4.52
CA GLY A 133 -3.14 17.80 3.43
C GLY A 133 -3.68 16.66 2.57
N LEU A 134 -3.78 15.47 3.14
CA LEU A 134 -4.28 14.27 2.48
C LEU A 134 -5.58 13.77 3.13
N VAL A 135 -6.41 13.11 2.33
CA VAL A 135 -7.56 12.33 2.77
C VAL A 135 -7.21 10.85 2.62
N PHE A 136 -7.24 10.12 3.72
CA PHE A 136 -7.10 8.67 3.70
C PHE A 136 -8.40 8.04 3.18
N LEU A 137 -8.31 7.12 2.23
CA LEU A 137 -9.46 6.41 1.70
C LEU A 137 -9.52 4.98 2.20
N TYR A 138 -8.51 4.17 1.92
CA TYR A 138 -8.43 2.78 2.38
C TYR A 138 -6.99 2.26 2.38
N ALA A 139 -6.77 1.11 3.01
CA ALA A 139 -5.51 0.41 2.95
C ALA A 139 -5.67 -1.11 2.77
N VAL A 140 -4.80 -1.69 1.96
CA VAL A 140 -4.81 -3.10 1.60
C VAL A 140 -3.48 -3.73 1.99
N PRO A 141 -3.46 -4.86 2.73
CA PRO A 141 -2.22 -5.52 3.10
C PRO A 141 -1.61 -6.28 1.92
N TRP A 142 -0.29 -6.35 1.88
CA TRP A 142 0.43 -7.38 1.17
C TRP A 142 0.32 -8.70 1.94
N PRO A 143 0.46 -9.85 1.29
CA PRO A 143 0.65 -11.12 1.98
C PRO A 143 1.82 -11.09 2.96
N ALA A 144 1.81 -12.05 3.88
CA ALA A 144 2.85 -12.20 4.90
C ALA A 144 4.25 -12.16 4.28
N GLN A 145 5.13 -11.37 4.89
CA GLN A 145 6.48 -11.23 4.37
C GLN A 145 7.34 -12.42 4.80
N GLY A 146 7.97 -13.09 3.81
CA GLY A 146 8.88 -14.22 3.98
C GLY A 146 10.29 -13.90 3.52
N LEU A 147 11.26 -14.69 3.95
CA LEU A 147 12.67 -14.56 3.60
C LEU A 147 12.96 -15.37 2.33
N TYR A 148 13.52 -14.71 1.33
CA TYR A 148 14.01 -15.31 0.09
C TYR A 148 15.53 -15.42 0.13
N SER A 149 16.08 -16.48 -0.45
CA SER A 149 17.52 -16.64 -0.61
C SER A 149 17.87 -17.48 -1.84
N LYS A 150 19.03 -17.17 -2.47
CA LYS A 150 19.64 -18.03 -3.50
C LYS A 150 20.15 -19.33 -2.92
N ASN A 151 20.74 -19.26 -1.73
CA ASN A 151 21.32 -20.38 -1.01
C ASN A 151 20.45 -20.76 0.20
N GLU A 152 20.59 -21.98 0.65
CA GLU A 152 19.92 -22.44 1.88
C GLU A 152 20.46 -21.68 3.09
N ILE A 153 19.57 -21.34 4.01
CA ILE A 153 19.89 -20.67 5.27
C ILE A 153 19.54 -21.63 6.41
N ASN A 154 20.56 -22.21 7.04
CA ASN A 154 20.43 -23.22 8.08
C ASN A 154 20.83 -22.71 9.48
N SER A 155 21.48 -21.54 9.54
CA SER A 155 22.00 -20.98 10.79
C SER A 155 22.02 -19.46 10.76
N VAL A 156 22.17 -18.83 11.93
CA VAL A 156 22.35 -17.38 12.05
C VAL A 156 23.64 -16.89 11.36
N SER A 157 24.67 -17.76 11.31
CA SER A 157 25.93 -17.44 10.63
C SER A 157 25.75 -17.27 9.11
N ASP A 158 24.78 -17.96 8.48
CA ASP A 158 24.53 -17.85 7.05
C ASP A 158 23.92 -16.49 6.63
N LEU A 159 23.47 -15.72 7.61
CA LEU A 159 22.99 -14.35 7.38
C LEU A 159 24.13 -13.32 7.31
N GLN A 160 25.34 -13.66 7.83
CA GLN A 160 26.43 -12.70 7.94
C GLN A 160 26.97 -12.30 6.57
N GLY A 161 26.93 -11.00 6.27
CA GLY A 161 27.36 -10.44 4.99
C GLY A 161 26.49 -10.76 3.79
N LEU A 162 25.36 -11.51 3.97
CA LEU A 162 24.46 -11.86 2.89
C LEU A 162 23.88 -10.60 2.25
N LYS A 163 24.09 -10.41 0.96
CA LYS A 163 23.61 -9.24 0.21
C LYS A 163 22.06 -9.22 0.21
N PHE A 164 21.51 -8.22 0.84
CA PHE A 164 20.07 -8.16 1.13
C PHE A 164 19.37 -7.01 0.43
N ARG A 165 18.29 -7.28 -0.30
CA ARG A 165 17.42 -6.26 -0.84
C ARG A 165 16.54 -5.68 0.27
N ALA A 166 16.68 -4.40 0.54
CA ALA A 166 15.79 -3.62 1.38
C ALA A 166 14.88 -2.72 0.53
N TYR A 167 13.72 -2.32 1.07
CA TYR A 167 12.79 -1.41 0.39
C TYR A 167 12.25 -0.27 1.30
N ASN A 168 12.49 -0.36 2.61
CA ASN A 168 12.13 0.66 3.59
C ASN A 168 13.09 0.66 4.78
N SER A 169 12.89 1.55 5.75
CA SER A 169 13.74 1.64 6.95
C SER A 169 13.73 0.35 7.77
N ALA A 170 12.57 -0.30 7.92
CA ALA A 170 12.46 -1.54 8.70
C ALA A 170 13.25 -2.68 8.07
N THR A 171 13.21 -2.83 6.73
CA THR A 171 14.00 -3.85 6.03
C THR A 171 15.51 -3.57 6.04
N ILE A 172 15.93 -2.31 6.03
CA ILE A 172 17.32 -1.95 6.28
C ILE A 172 17.71 -2.35 7.72
N ARG A 173 16.89 -2.00 8.69
CA ARG A 173 17.18 -2.23 10.09
C ARG A 173 17.23 -3.70 10.46
N ILE A 174 16.33 -4.53 9.95
CA ILE A 174 16.37 -5.98 10.18
C ILE A 174 17.64 -6.59 9.58
N ALA A 175 18.05 -6.16 8.39
CA ALA A 175 19.29 -6.61 7.77
C ALA A 175 20.53 -6.26 8.62
N GLU A 176 20.65 -5.01 9.08
CA GLU A 176 21.73 -4.57 9.96
C GLU A 176 21.79 -5.40 11.25
N LEU A 177 20.64 -5.64 11.88
CA LEU A 177 20.57 -6.37 13.16
C LEU A 177 20.82 -7.87 13.02
N THR A 178 20.68 -8.42 11.83
CA THR A 178 20.94 -9.83 11.51
C THR A 178 22.32 -10.04 10.86
N GLY A 179 23.09 -8.94 10.63
CA GLY A 179 24.41 -9.00 10.01
C GLY A 179 24.39 -9.10 8.48
N MET A 180 23.22 -8.97 7.84
CA MET A 180 23.10 -8.91 6.39
C MET A 180 23.55 -7.53 5.86
N ALA A 181 23.94 -7.45 4.59
CA ALA A 181 24.39 -6.24 3.90
C ALA A 181 23.22 -5.62 3.08
N PRO A 182 22.50 -4.60 3.56
CA PRO A 182 21.32 -4.08 2.89
C PRO A 182 21.67 -3.14 1.72
N THR A 183 20.97 -3.31 0.60
CA THR A 183 20.92 -2.37 -0.53
C THR A 183 19.47 -2.02 -0.81
N LYS A 184 19.14 -0.71 -0.87
CA LYS A 184 17.78 -0.27 -1.18
C LYS A 184 17.51 -0.40 -2.69
N ILE A 185 16.50 -1.21 -3.04
CA ILE A 185 16.11 -1.50 -4.41
C ILE A 185 14.57 -1.48 -4.51
N GLU A 186 14.04 -0.74 -5.49
CA GLU A 186 12.61 -0.64 -5.72
C GLU A 186 12.06 -1.94 -6.36
N ALA A 187 10.73 -2.13 -6.26
CA ALA A 187 10.11 -3.39 -6.69
C ALA A 187 10.31 -3.72 -8.18
N ALA A 188 10.33 -2.72 -9.04
CA ALA A 188 10.55 -2.90 -10.48
C ALA A 188 11.96 -3.38 -10.84
N GLU A 189 12.93 -3.22 -9.94
CA GLU A 189 14.34 -3.53 -10.15
C GLU A 189 14.77 -4.87 -9.56
N ILE A 190 13.86 -5.58 -8.87
CA ILE A 190 14.17 -6.83 -8.14
C ILE A 190 14.82 -7.87 -9.06
N SER A 191 14.20 -8.18 -10.21
CA SER A 191 14.70 -9.20 -11.14
C SER A 191 16.11 -8.89 -11.60
N GLN A 192 16.40 -7.64 -11.98
CA GLN A 192 17.71 -7.20 -12.41
C GLN A 192 18.73 -7.30 -11.26
N ALA A 193 18.39 -6.88 -10.07
CA ALA A 193 19.28 -6.90 -8.92
C ALA A 193 19.70 -8.32 -8.52
N PHE A 194 18.78 -9.29 -8.59
CA PHE A 194 19.10 -10.70 -8.36
C PHE A 194 19.90 -11.31 -9.51
N SER A 195 19.57 -11.03 -10.77
CA SER A 195 20.28 -11.57 -11.94
C SER A 195 21.73 -11.12 -11.98
N THR A 196 22.02 -9.88 -11.62
CA THR A 196 23.38 -9.31 -11.57
C THR A 196 24.16 -9.69 -10.30
N GLY A 197 23.52 -10.31 -9.29
CA GLY A 197 24.15 -10.62 -8.02
C GLY A 197 24.38 -9.38 -7.13
N ALA A 198 23.72 -8.26 -7.41
CA ALA A 198 23.72 -7.09 -6.53
C ALA A 198 23.08 -7.43 -5.18
N VAL A 199 22.11 -8.35 -5.18
CA VAL A 199 21.50 -8.94 -3.99
C VAL A 199 21.34 -10.45 -4.15
N GLU A 200 21.25 -11.16 -3.03
CA GLU A 200 21.11 -12.62 -2.95
C GLU A 200 19.94 -13.05 -2.08
N SER A 201 19.40 -12.12 -1.30
CA SER A 201 18.30 -12.34 -0.38
C SER A 201 17.38 -11.12 -0.29
N MET A 202 16.16 -11.33 0.19
CA MET A 202 15.19 -10.27 0.52
C MET A 202 14.13 -10.80 1.48
N ILE A 203 13.49 -9.91 2.23
CA ILE A 203 12.20 -10.21 2.88
C ILE A 203 11.13 -9.48 2.10
N THR A 204 10.15 -10.24 1.55
CA THR A 204 9.02 -9.68 0.81
C THR A 204 7.86 -10.69 0.73
N SER A 205 6.72 -10.30 0.14
CA SER A 205 5.55 -11.17 0.00
C SER A 205 5.78 -12.28 -1.06
N PRO A 206 5.06 -13.41 -0.96
CA PRO A 206 5.04 -14.42 -2.03
C PRO A 206 4.53 -13.84 -3.36
N THR A 207 3.60 -12.91 -3.32
CA THR A 207 3.10 -12.18 -4.51
C THR A 207 4.21 -11.40 -5.22
N THR A 208 5.08 -10.73 -4.48
CA THR A 208 6.22 -10.03 -5.07
C THR A 208 7.17 -11.01 -5.75
N GLY A 209 7.50 -12.12 -5.09
CA GLY A 209 8.35 -13.16 -5.66
C GLY A 209 7.79 -13.75 -6.95
N LYS A 210 6.49 -14.04 -6.96
CA LYS A 210 5.77 -14.53 -8.15
C LYS A 210 5.77 -13.50 -9.28
N ASN A 211 5.40 -12.24 -9.00
CA ASN A 211 5.30 -11.21 -10.02
C ASN A 211 6.65 -10.87 -10.65
N SER A 212 7.75 -10.98 -9.90
CA SER A 212 9.12 -10.79 -10.41
C SER A 212 9.72 -12.07 -10.98
N LYS A 213 8.98 -13.20 -10.99
CA LYS A 213 9.48 -14.53 -11.42
C LYS A 213 10.85 -14.82 -10.83
N ILE A 214 10.97 -14.64 -9.53
CA ILE A 214 12.26 -14.57 -8.84
C ILE A 214 13.10 -15.85 -9.00
N TRP A 215 12.47 -16.99 -9.24
CA TRP A 215 13.13 -18.28 -9.52
C TRP A 215 13.99 -18.25 -10.80
N GLU A 216 13.59 -17.44 -11.80
CA GLU A 216 14.39 -17.25 -13.04
C GLU A 216 15.71 -16.52 -12.76
N ASN A 217 15.84 -15.86 -11.60
CA ASN A 217 17.02 -15.11 -11.18
C ASN A 217 17.87 -15.85 -10.13
N GLY A 218 17.69 -17.18 -10.04
CA GLY A 218 18.50 -18.08 -9.23
C GLY A 218 18.10 -18.16 -7.74
N VAL A 219 16.96 -17.57 -7.35
CA VAL A 219 16.45 -17.72 -5.99
C VAL A 219 15.75 -19.08 -5.86
N LYS A 220 16.18 -19.87 -4.89
CA LYS A 220 15.73 -21.26 -4.70
C LYS A 220 14.88 -21.46 -3.45
N TYR A 221 15.00 -20.57 -2.47
CA TYR A 221 14.40 -20.77 -1.15
C TYR A 221 13.45 -19.63 -0.80
N PHE A 222 12.31 -20.00 -0.26
CA PHE A 222 11.36 -19.10 0.40
C PHE A 222 11.02 -19.63 1.78
N TYR A 223 11.34 -18.90 2.83
CA TYR A 223 11.03 -19.23 4.21
C TYR A 223 9.84 -18.40 4.67
N ASP A 224 8.73 -19.09 4.99
CA ASP A 224 7.50 -18.48 5.48
C ASP A 224 7.64 -18.10 6.96
N ILE A 225 8.23 -16.96 7.23
CA ILE A 225 8.45 -16.45 8.59
C ILE A 225 7.33 -15.52 9.06
N ALA A 226 6.37 -15.18 8.21
CA ALA A 226 5.25 -14.26 8.50
C ALA A 226 5.70 -13.00 9.27
N ALA A 227 6.79 -12.38 8.80
CA ALA A 227 7.48 -11.33 9.55
C ALA A 227 6.58 -10.11 9.84
N TRP A 228 5.74 -9.70 8.89
CA TRP A 228 4.72 -8.63 9.00
C TRP A 228 3.80 -8.63 7.79
N PHE A 229 2.73 -7.81 7.82
CA PHE A 229 1.73 -7.62 6.76
C PHE A 229 1.65 -6.14 6.39
N PRO A 230 2.59 -5.62 5.60
CA PRO A 230 2.65 -4.20 5.28
C PRO A 230 1.52 -3.82 4.34
N LYS A 231 1.11 -2.55 4.36
CA LYS A 231 -0.04 -2.09 3.57
C LYS A 231 0.35 -1.06 2.52
N ASN A 232 -0.36 -1.12 1.40
CA ASN A 232 -0.53 0.03 0.55
C ASN A 232 -1.75 0.81 1.02
N MET A 233 -1.67 2.13 1.00
CA MET A 233 -2.80 3.02 1.25
C MET A 233 -3.15 3.79 -0.02
N VAL A 234 -4.42 4.07 -0.19
CA VAL A 234 -4.93 5.01 -1.18
C VAL A 234 -5.32 6.30 -0.50
N VAL A 235 -4.81 7.41 -1.03
CA VAL A 235 -5.03 8.75 -0.50
C VAL A 235 -5.47 9.71 -1.61
N ALA A 236 -6.22 10.74 -1.22
CA ALA A 236 -6.61 11.83 -2.10
C ALA A 236 -6.02 13.16 -1.62
N HIS A 237 -5.77 14.07 -2.56
CA HIS A 237 -5.38 15.44 -2.29
C HIS A 237 -6.53 16.19 -1.60
N ARG A 238 -6.29 16.81 -0.44
CA ARG A 238 -7.31 17.52 0.35
C ARG A 238 -7.99 18.65 -0.44
N GLY A 239 -7.22 19.42 -1.21
CA GLY A 239 -7.75 20.51 -1.99
C GLY A 239 -8.69 20.06 -3.11
N SER A 240 -8.41 18.91 -3.76
CA SER A 240 -9.30 18.32 -4.76
C SER A 240 -10.54 17.70 -4.11
N TRP A 241 -10.36 17.01 -2.98
CA TRP A 241 -11.44 16.45 -2.19
C TRP A 241 -12.48 17.48 -1.76
N ASN A 242 -12.04 18.64 -1.29
CA ASN A 242 -12.93 19.71 -0.81
C ASN A 242 -13.72 20.40 -1.91
N LYS A 243 -13.43 20.17 -3.18
CA LYS A 243 -14.22 20.66 -4.33
C LYS A 243 -15.40 19.77 -4.68
N LEU A 244 -15.40 18.52 -4.21
CA LEU A 244 -16.48 17.57 -4.44
C LEU A 244 -17.67 17.88 -3.56
N ASP A 245 -18.87 17.63 -4.08
CA ASP A 245 -20.09 17.64 -3.27
C ASP A 245 -20.10 16.46 -2.26
N SER A 246 -20.90 16.58 -1.22
CA SER A 246 -21.00 15.59 -0.15
C SER A 246 -21.43 14.20 -0.65
N ASP A 247 -22.30 14.15 -1.66
CA ASP A 247 -22.78 12.88 -2.20
C ASP A 247 -21.65 12.14 -2.93
N THR A 248 -20.84 12.87 -3.70
CA THR A 248 -19.66 12.33 -4.38
C THR A 248 -18.60 11.89 -3.36
N GLN A 249 -18.35 12.67 -2.29
CA GLN A 249 -17.45 12.27 -1.21
C GLN A 249 -17.94 10.98 -0.52
N ASN A 250 -19.22 10.90 -0.19
CA ASN A 250 -19.83 9.71 0.43
C ASN A 250 -19.75 8.49 -0.49
N LEU A 251 -19.98 8.67 -1.79
CA LEU A 251 -19.81 7.60 -2.78
C LEU A 251 -18.37 7.07 -2.80
N ILE A 252 -17.37 7.96 -2.83
CA ILE A 252 -15.96 7.57 -2.80
C ILE A 252 -15.65 6.77 -1.53
N MET A 253 -16.10 7.21 -0.37
CA MET A 253 -15.85 6.51 0.89
C MET A 253 -16.55 5.14 0.93
N LYS A 254 -17.75 5.01 0.37
CA LYS A 254 -18.45 3.73 0.25
C LYS A 254 -17.69 2.75 -0.63
N GLU A 255 -17.26 3.19 -1.82
CA GLU A 255 -16.49 2.34 -2.74
C GLU A 255 -15.08 2.05 -2.17
N ALA A 256 -14.49 2.96 -1.41
CA ALA A 256 -13.23 2.76 -0.69
C ALA A 256 -13.35 1.63 0.35
N THR A 257 -14.44 1.58 1.11
CA THR A 257 -14.73 0.48 2.05
C THR A 257 -14.80 -0.86 1.33
N ALA A 258 -15.55 -0.93 0.22
CA ALA A 258 -15.66 -2.16 -0.59
C ALA A 258 -14.30 -2.58 -1.17
N ALA A 259 -13.48 -1.61 -1.62
CA ALA A 259 -12.14 -1.88 -2.13
C ALA A 259 -11.19 -2.36 -1.02
N GLU A 260 -11.30 -1.82 0.22
CA GLU A 260 -10.54 -2.28 1.38
C GLU A 260 -10.86 -3.75 1.68
N GLU A 261 -12.15 -4.09 1.83
CA GLU A 261 -12.61 -5.47 2.12
C GLU A 261 -12.15 -6.46 1.04
N LYS A 262 -12.36 -6.12 -0.24
CA LYS A 262 -11.91 -6.94 -1.36
C LYS A 262 -10.40 -7.10 -1.38
N GLY A 263 -9.65 -6.03 -1.16
CA GLY A 263 -8.20 -6.06 -1.13
C GLY A 263 -7.63 -6.96 -0.03
N TRP A 264 -8.23 -6.93 1.17
CA TRP A 264 -7.87 -7.85 2.25
C TRP A 264 -8.14 -9.31 1.90
N MET A 265 -9.27 -9.60 1.24
CA MET A 265 -9.58 -10.95 0.74
C MET A 265 -8.56 -11.39 -0.31
N LEU A 266 -8.25 -10.55 -1.31
CA LEU A 266 -7.27 -10.85 -2.36
C LEU A 266 -5.88 -11.12 -1.77
N SER A 267 -5.47 -10.37 -0.76
CA SER A 267 -4.21 -10.61 -0.05
C SER A 267 -4.19 -11.97 0.65
N ARG A 268 -5.27 -12.37 1.34
CA ARG A 268 -5.38 -13.69 1.98
C ARG A 268 -5.27 -14.82 0.96
N VAL A 269 -5.97 -14.70 -0.16
CA VAL A 269 -5.91 -15.68 -1.26
C VAL A 269 -4.50 -15.74 -1.85
N GLY A 270 -3.90 -14.58 -2.15
CA GLY A 270 -2.55 -14.48 -2.68
C GLY A 270 -1.49 -15.06 -1.72
N ASN A 271 -1.68 -14.94 -0.40
CA ASN A 271 -0.77 -15.55 0.56
C ASN A 271 -0.69 -17.09 0.45
N ILE A 272 -1.76 -17.72 0.04
CA ILE A 272 -1.83 -19.16 -0.15
C ILE A 272 -1.38 -19.56 -1.55
N GLU A 273 -2.02 -18.98 -2.56
CA GLU A 273 -1.85 -19.39 -3.96
C GLU A 273 -0.47 -19.00 -4.53
N ASP A 274 0.07 -17.86 -4.11
CA ASP A 274 1.37 -17.44 -4.61
C ASP A 274 2.52 -18.26 -3.98
N LYS A 275 2.39 -18.75 -2.73
CA LYS A 275 3.33 -19.74 -2.16
C LYS A 275 3.29 -21.06 -2.92
N LYS A 276 2.09 -21.53 -3.31
CA LYS A 276 1.97 -22.73 -4.16
C LYS A 276 2.62 -22.50 -5.53
N ALA A 277 2.45 -21.31 -6.10
CA ALA A 277 3.06 -20.95 -7.38
C ALA A 277 4.60 -20.92 -7.32
N LEU A 278 5.19 -20.41 -6.21
CA LEU A 278 6.63 -20.47 -5.98
C LEU A 278 7.13 -21.91 -5.91
N ALA A 279 6.43 -22.78 -5.17
CA ALA A 279 6.79 -24.21 -5.07
C ALA A 279 6.65 -24.93 -6.43
N ALA A 280 5.58 -24.66 -7.19
CA ALA A 280 5.37 -25.21 -8.53
C ALA A 280 6.45 -24.74 -9.54
N ALA A 281 7.04 -23.57 -9.31
CA ALA A 281 8.16 -23.05 -10.08
C ALA A 281 9.53 -23.67 -9.67
N GLY A 282 9.55 -24.65 -8.76
CA GLY A 282 10.74 -25.35 -8.32
C GLY A 282 11.47 -24.75 -7.11
N MET A 283 10.87 -23.75 -6.44
CA MET A 283 11.46 -23.22 -5.22
C MET A 283 11.14 -24.10 -4.01
N THR A 284 12.08 -24.22 -3.08
CA THR A 284 11.83 -24.80 -1.76
C THR A 284 11.07 -23.80 -0.89
N VAL A 285 9.83 -24.12 -0.59
CA VAL A 285 8.95 -23.32 0.28
C VAL A 285 8.84 -24.00 1.64
N GLY A 286 9.31 -23.34 2.70
CA GLY A 286 9.37 -23.96 4.04
C GLY A 286 9.39 -22.91 5.14
N LYS A 287 9.76 -23.35 6.34
CA LYS A 287 9.99 -22.51 7.51
C LYS A 287 11.48 -22.48 7.85
N VAL A 288 11.92 -21.45 8.52
CA VAL A 288 13.25 -21.45 9.17
C VAL A 288 13.26 -22.41 10.35
N ASN A 289 14.44 -22.88 10.75
CA ASN A 289 14.58 -23.68 11.97
C ASN A 289 14.35 -22.82 13.24
N ALA A 290 14.24 -23.49 14.39
CA ALA A 290 13.91 -22.86 15.66
C ALA A 290 14.94 -21.79 16.12
N ASP A 291 16.23 -21.98 15.82
CA ASP A 291 17.28 -21.02 16.21
C ASP A 291 17.19 -19.74 15.39
N LEU A 292 16.97 -19.84 14.09
CA LEU A 292 16.72 -18.70 13.21
C LEU A 292 15.42 -17.98 13.59
N GLU A 293 14.36 -18.71 13.88
CA GLU A 293 13.09 -18.12 14.33
C GLU A 293 13.28 -17.32 15.62
N LYS A 294 13.93 -17.92 16.62
CA LYS A 294 14.25 -17.25 17.90
C LYS A 294 15.12 -16.00 17.69
N HIS A 295 16.10 -16.08 16.77
CA HIS A 295 16.94 -14.95 16.42
C HIS A 295 16.11 -13.80 15.81
N PHE A 296 15.29 -14.08 14.80
CA PHE A 296 14.43 -13.08 14.17
C PHE A 296 13.44 -12.45 15.16
N GLN A 297 12.82 -13.24 16.03
CA GLN A 297 11.94 -12.73 17.09
C GLN A 297 12.67 -11.79 18.06
N LYS A 298 13.93 -12.09 18.43
CA LYS A 298 14.75 -11.19 19.26
C LYS A 298 15.02 -9.86 18.55
N VAL A 299 15.32 -9.92 17.25
CA VAL A 299 15.50 -8.74 16.41
C VAL A 299 14.20 -7.91 16.35
N GLY A 300 13.07 -8.55 16.11
CA GLY A 300 11.77 -7.90 16.08
C GLY A 300 11.42 -7.18 17.39
N LYS A 301 11.67 -7.81 18.54
CA LYS A 301 11.49 -7.17 19.87
C LYS A 301 12.36 -5.92 20.04
N LYS A 302 13.59 -5.94 19.53
CA LYS A 302 14.48 -4.76 19.54
C LYS A 302 13.93 -3.65 18.66
N MET A 303 13.53 -3.97 17.44
CA MET A 303 12.97 -3.01 16.48
C MET A 303 11.68 -2.38 17.00
N ALA A 304 10.78 -3.17 17.62
CA ALA A 304 9.56 -2.65 18.22
C ALA A 304 9.82 -1.65 19.35
N LYS A 305 10.89 -1.86 20.17
CA LYS A 305 11.31 -0.88 21.17
C LYS A 305 11.84 0.41 20.55
N GLU A 306 12.66 0.30 19.50
CA GLU A 306 13.21 1.43 18.76
C GLU A 306 12.07 2.23 18.12
N TRP A 307 11.14 1.55 17.45
CA TRP A 307 9.98 2.18 16.86
C TRP A 307 9.09 2.90 17.90
N LYS A 308 8.78 2.24 19.02
CA LYS A 308 7.98 2.85 20.10
C LYS A 308 8.59 4.14 20.61
N LYS A 309 9.92 4.19 20.75
CA LYS A 309 10.65 5.41 21.15
C LYS A 309 10.47 6.52 20.10
N ASN A 310 10.59 6.18 18.81
CA ASN A 310 10.48 7.14 17.71
C ASN A 310 9.04 7.64 17.50
N ALA A 311 8.05 6.75 17.65
CA ALA A 311 6.64 7.08 17.51
C ALA A 311 6.03 7.79 18.75
N GLY A 312 6.78 7.84 19.87
CA GLY A 312 6.44 8.60 21.06
C GLY A 312 5.08 8.24 21.67
N LYS A 313 4.32 9.25 22.08
CA LYS A 313 3.00 9.08 22.73
C LYS A 313 1.99 8.42 21.78
N THR A 314 1.96 8.81 20.52
CA THR A 314 1.06 8.23 19.52
C THR A 314 1.29 6.72 19.35
N GLY A 315 2.55 6.32 19.19
CA GLY A 315 2.90 4.91 19.10
C GLY A 315 2.57 4.11 20.36
N ALA A 316 2.75 4.71 21.54
CA ALA A 316 2.39 4.09 22.81
C ALA A 316 0.87 3.87 22.92
N SER A 317 0.03 4.85 22.51
CA SER A 317 -1.42 4.74 22.51
C SER A 317 -1.91 3.67 21.54
N VAL A 318 -1.35 3.60 20.33
CA VAL A 318 -1.68 2.56 19.35
C VAL A 318 -1.35 1.17 19.88
N LEU A 319 -0.17 0.97 20.47
CA LEU A 319 0.19 -0.32 21.06
C LEU A 319 -0.66 -0.70 22.27
N ALA A 320 -1.18 0.27 23.02
CA ALA A 320 -2.13 0.01 24.11
C ALA A 320 -3.49 -0.43 23.58
N ALA A 321 -3.97 0.18 22.50
CA ALA A 321 -5.22 -0.18 21.84
C ALA A 321 -5.15 -1.53 21.09
N TYR A 322 -3.97 -1.94 20.67
CA TYR A 322 -3.74 -3.22 19.97
C TYR A 322 -3.77 -4.44 20.91
N LYS A 323 -3.40 -4.29 22.19
CA LYS A 323 -3.40 -5.37 23.22
C LYS A 323 -4.80 -5.79 23.58
#